data_353651e3f471b90a805dd1641e398e46
#
_entry.id   353651e3f471b90a805dd1641e398e46
#
_cell.length_a   1.000
_cell.length_b   1.000
_cell.length_c   1.000
_cell.angle_alpha   90.00
_cell.angle_beta   90.00
_cell.angle_gamma   90.00
#
_symmetry.space_group_name_H-M   'P 1'
#
loop_
_entity.id
_entity.type
_entity.pdbx_description
1 polymer ?
#
loop_
_entity_poly.entity_id
_entity_poly.type
_entity_poly.pdbx_seq_one_letter_code
_entity_poly.pdbx_strand_id
1 'polypeptide(L)'
;YAGGDCAENMNLISKKRIFAPMGSTANKHGRVIADNICGDMIKYPGVLGTGICQILNLQAGSTGLNEKTAKAAGIEFESVVVPGFDRLGYMPGAQRLVLKLLAEIKTQKVIGAQVVGTGGVDKRVDALAAAMSFGATLEDLSNIDFAYAPPFNGPIDNIATAANVLMNKIEGRLRSINPKDFKELRKSGEYTLVDVRT
;
A
#
# COMPACT_ATOMS: atom_id res chain seq x y z
N TYR A 1 -19.98 -25.80 3.93
CA TYR A 1 -19.23 -24.62 3.51
C TYR A 1 -19.79 -23.36 4.18
N ALA A 2 -18.92 -22.36 4.43
CA ALA A 2 -19.30 -21.04 4.92
C ALA A 2 -18.48 -19.99 4.15
N GLY A 3 -19.09 -18.86 3.82
CA GLY A 3 -18.43 -17.80 3.05
C GLY A 3 -19.11 -16.44 3.20
N GLY A 4 -18.48 -15.41 2.72
CA GLY A 4 -18.93 -14.03 2.89
C GLY A 4 -18.57 -13.47 4.27
N ASP A 5 -19.37 -12.55 4.76
CA ASP A 5 -19.07 -11.78 5.97
C ASP A 5 -19.08 -12.60 7.27
N CYS A 6 -19.69 -13.78 7.24
CA CYS A 6 -19.72 -14.70 8.39
C CYS A 6 -18.45 -15.57 8.53
N ALA A 7 -17.51 -15.47 7.59
CA ALA A 7 -16.29 -16.29 7.56
C ALA A 7 -15.03 -15.44 7.75
N GLU A 8 -14.13 -15.88 8.63
CA GLU A 8 -12.79 -15.31 8.72
C GLU A 8 -11.95 -15.69 7.51
N ASN A 9 -11.04 -14.79 7.14
CA ASN A 9 -10.13 -14.96 6.01
C ASN A 9 -8.68 -15.04 6.48
N MET A 10 -7.87 -15.80 5.76
CA MET A 10 -6.42 -15.77 5.93
C MET A 10 -5.86 -14.49 5.32
N ASN A 11 -5.14 -13.68 6.09
CA ASN A 11 -4.39 -12.56 5.52
C ASN A 11 -3.14 -13.08 4.80
N LEU A 12 -2.96 -12.68 3.54
CA LEU A 12 -1.89 -13.20 2.68
C LEU A 12 -0.47 -12.84 3.16
N ILE A 13 -0.32 -11.74 3.92
CA ILE A 13 0.97 -11.28 4.43
C ILE A 13 1.25 -11.85 5.82
N SER A 14 0.40 -11.55 6.80
CA SER A 14 0.61 -11.96 8.19
C SER A 14 0.35 -13.44 8.48
N LYS A 15 -0.32 -14.15 7.55
CA LYS A 15 -0.79 -15.53 7.73
C LYS A 15 -1.70 -15.72 8.96
N LYS A 16 -2.27 -14.63 9.46
CA LYS A 16 -3.26 -14.65 10.55
C LYS A 16 -4.68 -14.55 10.00
N ARG A 17 -5.64 -15.09 10.74
CA ARG A 17 -7.06 -14.93 10.41
C ARG A 17 -7.48 -13.50 10.68
N ILE A 18 -8.24 -12.92 9.76
CA ILE A 18 -8.80 -11.57 9.85
C ILE A 18 -10.27 -11.57 9.46
N PHE A 19 -10.99 -10.61 9.99
CA PHE A 19 -12.32 -10.28 9.54
C PHE A 19 -12.21 -9.33 8.34
N ALA A 20 -12.78 -9.73 7.19
CA ALA A 20 -12.75 -8.96 5.94
C ALA A 20 -14.13 -8.99 5.26
N PRO A 21 -15.11 -8.24 5.79
CA PRO A 21 -16.49 -8.24 5.30
C PRO A 21 -16.60 -7.38 4.03
N MET A 22 -16.18 -7.95 2.92
CA MET A 22 -16.13 -7.27 1.63
C MET A 22 -16.89 -8.05 0.57
N GLY A 23 -17.73 -7.35 -0.20
CA GLY A 23 -18.50 -7.95 -1.29
C GLY A 23 -17.63 -8.69 -2.31
N SER A 24 -16.44 -8.18 -2.61
CA SER A 24 -15.46 -8.86 -3.49
C SER A 24 -14.99 -10.20 -2.93
N THR A 25 -14.78 -10.29 -1.61
CA THR A 25 -14.41 -11.53 -0.92
C THR A 25 -15.59 -12.50 -0.92
N ALA A 26 -16.79 -12.03 -0.60
CA ALA A 26 -18.01 -12.85 -0.58
C ALA A 26 -18.29 -13.50 -1.96
N ASN A 27 -18.13 -12.73 -3.04
CA ASN A 27 -18.29 -13.25 -4.41
C ASN A 27 -17.27 -14.36 -4.75
N LYS A 28 -16.00 -14.16 -4.36
CA LYS A 28 -14.94 -15.17 -4.56
C LYS A 28 -15.21 -16.45 -3.75
N HIS A 29 -15.67 -16.29 -2.49
CA HIS A 29 -16.09 -17.43 -1.68
C HIS A 29 -17.25 -18.21 -2.33
N GLY A 30 -18.26 -17.49 -2.84
CA GLY A 30 -19.38 -18.11 -3.54
C GLY A 30 -18.92 -18.95 -4.72
N ARG A 31 -17.96 -18.46 -5.51
CA ARG A 31 -17.38 -19.21 -6.62
C ARG A 31 -16.67 -20.48 -6.15
N VAL A 32 -15.75 -20.36 -5.19
CA VAL A 32 -15.01 -21.52 -4.64
C VAL A 32 -15.93 -22.54 -4.01
N ILE A 33 -16.98 -22.11 -3.30
CA ILE A 33 -17.98 -23.01 -2.70
C ILE A 33 -18.75 -23.78 -3.78
N ALA A 34 -19.20 -23.08 -4.83
CA ALA A 34 -19.93 -23.71 -5.94
C ALA A 34 -19.06 -24.74 -6.67
N ASP A 35 -17.83 -24.38 -7.01
CA ASP A 35 -16.90 -25.28 -7.68
C ASP A 35 -16.64 -26.54 -6.82
N ASN A 36 -16.44 -26.39 -5.50
CA ASN A 36 -16.26 -27.54 -4.58
C ASN A 36 -17.51 -28.39 -4.38
N ILE A 37 -18.71 -27.83 -4.45
CA ILE A 37 -19.96 -28.60 -4.43
C ILE A 37 -20.07 -29.42 -5.71
N CYS A 38 -19.55 -28.91 -6.82
CA CYS A 38 -19.55 -29.62 -8.10
C CYS A 38 -18.42 -30.67 -8.22
N GLY A 39 -17.60 -30.86 -7.20
CA GLY A 39 -16.58 -31.91 -7.14
C GLY A 39 -15.13 -31.45 -7.22
N ASP A 40 -14.87 -30.14 -7.37
CA ASP A 40 -13.52 -29.60 -7.30
C ASP A 40 -12.97 -29.60 -5.86
N MET A 41 -11.65 -29.41 -5.74
CA MET A 41 -10.95 -29.29 -4.45
C MET A 41 -10.14 -27.98 -4.39
N ILE A 42 -10.83 -26.86 -4.59
CA ILE A 42 -10.22 -25.53 -4.63
C ILE A 42 -10.18 -24.94 -3.23
N LYS A 43 -9.04 -24.34 -2.86
CA LYS A 43 -8.90 -23.57 -1.61
C LYS A 43 -8.88 -22.07 -1.93
N TYR A 44 -9.66 -21.31 -1.17
CA TYR A 44 -9.56 -19.86 -1.22
C TYR A 44 -8.21 -19.41 -0.62
N PRO A 45 -7.38 -18.64 -1.35
CA PRO A 45 -6.03 -18.34 -0.90
C PRO A 45 -5.97 -17.34 0.26
N GLY A 46 -7.02 -16.54 0.44
CA GLY A 46 -7.09 -15.48 1.44
C GLY A 46 -7.14 -14.09 0.83
N VAL A 47 -6.91 -13.07 1.65
CA VAL A 47 -7.07 -11.66 1.30
C VAL A 47 -5.88 -10.82 1.75
N LEU A 48 -5.64 -9.70 1.05
CA LEU A 48 -4.77 -8.63 1.53
C LEU A 48 -5.48 -7.68 2.49
N GLY A 49 -6.81 -7.65 2.48
CA GLY A 49 -7.62 -6.66 3.19
C GLY A 49 -7.65 -5.32 2.46
N THR A 50 -7.68 -5.36 1.13
CA THR A 50 -7.76 -4.16 0.29
C THR A 50 -9.11 -3.49 0.43
N GLY A 51 -9.10 -2.18 0.65
CA GLY A 51 -10.31 -1.37 0.73
C GLY A 51 -10.05 0.08 0.32
N ILE A 52 -11.12 0.73 -0.11
CA ILE A 52 -11.11 2.15 -0.47
C ILE A 52 -12.43 2.79 -0.05
N CYS A 53 -12.37 4.05 0.36
CA CYS A 53 -13.55 4.86 0.62
C CYS A 53 -13.38 6.27 0.06
N GLN A 54 -14.50 6.94 -0.14
CA GLN A 54 -14.54 8.34 -0.51
C GLN A 54 -15.31 9.14 0.55
N ILE A 55 -14.72 10.24 0.97
CA ILE A 55 -15.32 11.18 1.93
C ILE A 55 -15.27 12.56 1.26
N LEU A 56 -16.41 13.06 0.82
CA LEU A 56 -16.51 14.26 -0.02
C LEU A 56 -15.66 14.09 -1.29
N ASN A 57 -14.65 14.94 -1.47
CA ASN A 57 -13.70 14.88 -2.59
C ASN A 57 -12.40 14.13 -2.25
N LEU A 58 -12.26 13.64 -1.02
CA LEU A 58 -11.08 12.90 -0.57
C LEU A 58 -11.31 11.40 -0.71
N GLN A 59 -10.38 10.71 -1.33
CA GLN A 59 -10.31 9.25 -1.42
C GLN A 59 -9.25 8.74 -0.46
N ALA A 60 -9.52 7.63 0.21
CA ALA A 60 -8.56 6.95 1.06
C ALA A 60 -8.64 5.44 0.82
N GLY A 61 -7.53 4.83 0.46
CA GLY A 61 -7.45 3.40 0.20
C GLY A 61 -6.23 2.76 0.83
N SER A 62 -6.32 1.45 1.08
CA SER A 62 -5.23 0.68 1.67
C SER A 62 -5.25 -0.77 1.19
N THR A 63 -4.09 -1.41 1.24
CA THR A 63 -3.93 -2.83 0.97
C THR A 63 -2.80 -3.40 1.84
N GLY A 64 -2.89 -4.66 2.24
CA GLY A 64 -1.92 -5.32 3.11
C GLY A 64 -1.97 -4.83 4.55
N LEU A 65 -0.82 -4.75 5.20
CA LEU A 65 -0.68 -4.38 6.61
C LEU A 65 -0.42 -2.88 6.79
N ASN A 66 -0.86 -2.35 7.90
CA ASN A 66 -0.37 -1.07 8.42
C ASN A 66 0.71 -1.33 9.49
N GLU A 67 1.38 -0.28 9.98
CA GLU A 67 2.45 -0.41 10.98
C GLU A 67 2.00 -1.15 12.24
N LYS A 68 0.77 -0.90 12.71
CA LYS A 68 0.23 -1.55 13.91
C LYS A 68 0.06 -3.05 13.69
N THR A 69 -0.51 -3.44 12.56
CA THR A 69 -0.75 -4.86 12.23
C THR A 69 0.54 -5.58 11.84
N ALA A 70 1.50 -4.92 11.22
CA ALA A 70 2.82 -5.47 10.94
C ALA A 70 3.59 -5.75 12.24
N LYS A 71 3.61 -4.80 13.19
CA LYS A 71 4.17 -5.03 14.54
C LYS A 71 3.50 -6.18 15.27
N ALA A 72 2.16 -6.24 15.25
CA ALA A 72 1.40 -7.32 15.86
C ALA A 72 1.62 -8.69 15.21
N ALA A 73 2.06 -8.69 13.94
CA ALA A 73 2.46 -9.89 13.22
C ALA A 73 3.91 -10.32 13.52
N GLY A 74 4.71 -9.49 14.19
CA GLY A 74 6.13 -9.73 14.48
C GLY A 74 7.03 -9.52 13.26
N ILE A 75 6.59 -8.74 12.27
CA ILE A 75 7.37 -8.46 11.06
C ILE A 75 8.23 -7.23 11.32
N GLU A 76 9.53 -7.37 11.07
CA GLU A 76 10.47 -6.24 11.05
C GLU A 76 10.32 -5.50 9.73
N PHE A 77 9.90 -4.25 9.79
CA PHE A 77 9.59 -3.47 8.60
C PHE A 77 10.13 -2.04 8.69
N GLU A 78 10.23 -1.43 7.53
CA GLU A 78 10.46 0.00 7.38
C GLU A 78 9.31 0.62 6.57
N SER A 79 9.12 1.94 6.71
CA SER A 79 8.08 2.66 5.99
C SER A 79 8.53 4.03 5.53
N VAL A 80 7.88 4.50 4.45
CA VAL A 80 8.04 5.87 3.95
C VAL A 80 6.70 6.49 3.64
N VAL A 81 6.64 7.81 3.68
CA VAL A 81 5.49 8.61 3.24
C VAL A 81 5.97 9.54 2.14
N VAL A 82 5.39 9.40 0.96
CA VAL A 82 5.78 10.15 -0.24
C VAL A 82 4.59 10.97 -0.73
N PRO A 83 4.67 12.31 -0.71
CA PRO A 83 3.67 13.15 -1.38
C PRO A 83 3.94 13.21 -2.88
N GLY A 84 2.90 13.40 -3.66
CA GLY A 84 3.00 13.55 -5.10
C GLY A 84 1.72 14.03 -5.75
N PHE A 85 1.65 13.88 -7.06
CA PHE A 85 0.46 14.17 -7.86
C PHE A 85 0.04 12.92 -8.62
N ASP A 86 -1.24 12.85 -8.98
CA ASP A 86 -1.80 11.75 -9.78
C ASP A 86 -1.25 11.73 -11.22
N ARG A 87 -0.82 12.90 -11.72
CA ARG A 87 -0.20 13.16 -13.03
C ARG A 87 0.83 14.28 -12.89
N LEU A 88 1.37 14.79 -13.97
CA LEU A 88 2.30 15.94 -13.91
C LEU A 88 1.60 17.18 -13.34
N GLY A 89 2.21 17.83 -12.35
CA GLY A 89 1.60 18.91 -11.59
C GLY A 89 1.22 20.15 -12.41
N TYR A 90 1.81 20.34 -13.59
CA TYR A 90 1.43 21.43 -14.52
C TYR A 90 0.22 21.10 -15.41
N MET A 91 -0.22 19.84 -15.42
CA MET A 91 -1.40 19.44 -16.20
C MET A 91 -2.67 19.95 -15.55
N PRO A 92 -3.63 20.48 -16.36
CA PRO A 92 -4.92 20.88 -15.83
C PRO A 92 -5.61 19.73 -15.08
N GLY A 93 -6.15 20.03 -13.90
CA GLY A 93 -6.84 19.05 -13.06
C GLY A 93 -5.91 18.07 -12.33
N ALA A 94 -4.60 18.30 -12.28
CA ALA A 94 -3.69 17.52 -11.47
C ALA A 94 -4.10 17.52 -10.00
N GLN A 95 -4.18 16.32 -9.38
CA GLN A 95 -4.65 16.10 -8.03
C GLN A 95 -3.50 15.65 -7.13
N ARG A 96 -3.47 16.17 -5.90
CA ARG A 96 -2.48 15.75 -4.91
C ARG A 96 -2.87 14.40 -4.28
N LEU A 97 -1.86 13.58 -4.02
CA LEU A 97 -1.97 12.37 -3.23
C LEU A 97 -0.75 12.19 -2.32
N VAL A 98 -0.94 11.38 -1.30
CA VAL A 98 0.12 10.94 -0.39
C VAL A 98 0.07 9.42 -0.34
N LEU A 99 1.20 8.79 -0.57
CA LEU A 99 1.37 7.34 -0.54
C LEU A 99 2.30 6.96 0.61
N LYS A 100 1.82 6.07 1.48
CA LYS A 100 2.64 5.40 2.48
C LYS A 100 2.89 3.97 2.03
N LEU A 101 4.16 3.56 2.03
CA LEU A 101 4.59 2.21 1.64
C LEU A 101 5.31 1.56 2.82
N LEU A 102 5.05 0.27 3.04
CA LEU A 102 5.71 -0.57 4.04
C LEU A 102 6.35 -1.78 3.36
N ALA A 103 7.58 -2.10 3.74
CA ALA A 103 8.25 -3.33 3.31
C ALA A 103 8.97 -4.01 4.47
N GLU A 104 9.04 -5.33 4.42
CA GLU A 104 9.86 -6.13 5.34
C GLU A 104 11.33 -5.85 5.06
N ILE A 105 12.11 -5.57 6.11
CA ILE A 105 13.51 -5.16 5.96
C ILE A 105 14.35 -6.27 5.31
N LYS A 106 14.21 -7.51 5.78
CA LYS A 106 15.06 -8.63 5.37
C LYS A 106 14.85 -9.05 3.92
N THR A 107 13.61 -9.11 3.47
CA THR A 107 13.25 -9.62 2.13
C THR A 107 12.97 -8.51 1.13
N GLN A 108 12.82 -7.29 1.61
CA GLN A 108 12.33 -6.13 0.86
C GLN A 108 10.96 -6.35 0.18
N LYS A 109 10.21 -7.38 0.60
CA LYS A 109 8.84 -7.60 0.11
C LYS A 109 7.91 -6.52 0.61
N VAL A 110 7.07 -6.05 -0.28
CA VAL A 110 6.02 -5.08 0.05
C VAL A 110 4.95 -5.76 0.89
N ILE A 111 4.70 -5.22 2.07
CA ILE A 111 3.77 -5.80 3.04
C ILE A 111 2.52 -4.96 3.28
N GLY A 112 2.52 -3.71 2.83
CA GLY A 112 1.36 -2.85 2.98
C GLY A 112 1.52 -1.47 2.35
N ALA A 113 0.38 -0.85 2.04
CA ALA A 113 0.34 0.50 1.54
C ALA A 113 -0.95 1.22 1.93
N GLN A 114 -0.87 2.55 2.06
CA GLN A 114 -1.99 3.45 2.25
C GLN A 114 -1.85 4.62 1.29
N VAL A 115 -2.93 4.98 0.62
CA VAL A 115 -2.94 6.11 -0.31
C VAL A 115 -4.12 7.00 0.02
N VAL A 116 -3.87 8.31 0.10
CA VAL A 116 -4.89 9.33 0.35
C VAL A 116 -4.71 10.47 -0.64
N GLY A 117 -5.79 10.93 -1.24
CA GLY A 117 -5.71 12.03 -2.20
C GLY A 117 -7.08 12.40 -2.77
N THR A 118 -7.08 13.35 -3.68
CA THR A 118 -8.30 13.79 -4.38
C THR A 118 -8.44 13.17 -5.77
N GLY A 119 -7.46 12.35 -6.20
CA GLY A 119 -7.51 11.61 -7.46
C GLY A 119 -6.42 10.56 -7.59
N GLY A 120 -6.67 9.54 -8.40
CA GLY A 120 -5.74 8.47 -8.73
C GLY A 120 -5.34 7.55 -7.57
N VAL A 121 -6.13 7.52 -6.49
CA VAL A 121 -5.92 6.66 -5.31
C VAL A 121 -6.23 5.20 -5.66
N ASP A 122 -7.36 4.95 -6.30
CA ASP A 122 -7.80 3.64 -6.76
C ASP A 122 -6.76 2.94 -7.63
N LYS A 123 -6.26 3.63 -8.65
CA LYS A 123 -5.20 3.13 -9.54
C LYS A 123 -3.98 2.62 -8.76
N ARG A 124 -3.53 3.37 -7.74
CA ARG A 124 -2.34 3.00 -6.95
C ARG A 124 -2.63 1.86 -5.99
N VAL A 125 -3.79 1.87 -5.35
CA VAL A 125 -4.20 0.79 -4.44
C VAL A 125 -4.35 -0.53 -5.20
N ASP A 126 -4.97 -0.52 -6.39
CA ASP A 126 -5.15 -1.73 -7.19
C ASP A 126 -3.82 -2.26 -7.75
N ALA A 127 -2.94 -1.37 -8.24
CA ALA A 127 -1.61 -1.78 -8.70
C ALA A 127 -0.78 -2.40 -7.56
N LEU A 128 -0.82 -1.80 -6.36
CA LEU A 128 -0.13 -2.34 -5.18
C LEU A 128 -0.75 -3.66 -4.71
N ALA A 129 -2.07 -3.78 -4.72
CA ALA A 129 -2.75 -5.02 -4.37
C ALA A 129 -2.41 -6.15 -5.34
N ALA A 130 -2.34 -5.86 -6.64
CA ALA A 130 -1.91 -6.82 -7.66
C ALA A 130 -0.45 -7.26 -7.43
N ALA A 131 0.47 -6.31 -7.28
CA ALA A 131 1.88 -6.60 -7.04
C ALA A 131 2.10 -7.42 -5.76
N MET A 132 1.46 -7.03 -4.65
CA MET A 132 1.55 -7.75 -3.37
C MET A 132 0.95 -9.16 -3.43
N SER A 133 -0.07 -9.39 -4.26
CA SER A 133 -0.67 -10.72 -4.45
C SER A 133 0.33 -11.72 -5.04
N PHE A 134 1.32 -11.24 -5.75
CA PHE A 134 2.43 -12.03 -6.33
C PHE A 134 3.74 -11.93 -5.53
N GLY A 135 3.70 -11.28 -4.36
CA GLY A 135 4.85 -11.20 -3.45
C GLY A 135 5.95 -10.26 -3.92
N ALA A 136 5.59 -9.20 -4.64
CA ALA A 136 6.51 -8.23 -5.19
C ALA A 136 7.42 -7.60 -4.12
N THR A 137 8.67 -7.37 -4.50
CA THR A 137 9.68 -6.63 -3.73
C THR A 137 9.64 -5.13 -4.07
N LEU A 138 10.42 -4.34 -3.34
CA LEU A 138 10.60 -2.92 -3.67
C LEU A 138 11.27 -2.74 -5.04
N GLU A 139 12.21 -3.60 -5.40
CA GLU A 139 12.86 -3.60 -6.72
C GLU A 139 11.84 -3.87 -7.83
N ASP A 140 10.95 -4.86 -7.65
CA ASP A 140 9.88 -5.13 -8.59
C ASP A 140 8.99 -3.90 -8.79
N LEU A 141 8.56 -3.23 -7.69
CA LEU A 141 7.74 -2.02 -7.77
C LEU A 141 8.44 -0.85 -8.47
N SER A 142 9.74 -0.71 -8.30
CA SER A 142 10.52 0.36 -8.94
C SER A 142 10.62 0.18 -10.45
N ASN A 143 10.52 -1.07 -10.92
CA ASN A 143 10.68 -1.47 -12.32
C ASN A 143 9.36 -1.75 -13.05
N ILE A 144 8.19 -1.56 -12.40
CA ILE A 144 6.90 -1.70 -13.09
C ILE A 144 6.82 -0.71 -14.25
N ASP A 145 6.49 -1.21 -15.44
CA ASP A 145 6.21 -0.39 -16.62
C ASP A 145 4.80 0.23 -16.51
N PHE A 146 4.72 1.33 -15.76
CA PHE A 146 3.47 2.07 -15.60
C PHE A 146 3.08 2.80 -16.88
N ALA A 147 1.78 2.75 -17.22
CA ALA A 147 1.25 3.53 -18.31
C ALA A 147 1.52 5.03 -18.11
N TYR A 148 2.29 5.62 -19.02
CA TYR A 148 2.69 7.02 -18.97
C TYR A 148 2.24 7.80 -20.22
N ALA A 149 1.58 8.90 -19.93
CA ALA A 149 1.49 10.09 -20.77
C ALA A 149 1.11 11.25 -19.84
N PRO A 150 1.48 12.50 -20.16
CA PRO A 150 1.31 13.65 -19.25
C PRO A 150 -0.08 13.79 -18.58
N PRO A 151 -1.22 13.52 -19.29
CA PRO A 151 -2.57 13.60 -18.68
C PRO A 151 -2.89 12.46 -17.70
N PHE A 152 -2.14 11.37 -17.68
CA PHE A 152 -2.49 10.15 -16.94
C PHE A 152 -1.53 9.83 -15.79
N ASN A 153 -0.24 10.17 -15.94
CA ASN A 153 0.79 9.85 -14.94
C ASN A 153 2.00 10.77 -15.09
N GLY A 154 2.90 10.76 -14.09
CA GLY A 154 4.28 11.23 -14.25
C GLY A 154 5.15 10.16 -14.93
N PRO A 155 6.34 10.52 -15.44
CA PRO A 155 7.28 9.54 -16.03
C PRO A 155 7.76 8.50 -15.02
N ILE A 156 7.72 8.81 -13.72
CA ILE A 156 7.92 7.88 -12.61
C ILE A 156 6.67 7.95 -11.75
N ASP A 157 5.93 6.83 -11.63
CA ASP A 157 4.75 6.77 -10.78
C ASP A 157 5.12 6.91 -9.29
N ASN A 158 4.18 7.39 -8.49
CA ASN A 158 4.37 7.55 -7.05
C ASN A 158 4.72 6.23 -6.35
N ILE A 159 4.26 5.09 -6.87
CA ILE A 159 4.61 3.75 -6.36
C ILE A 159 6.10 3.49 -6.56
N ALA A 160 6.63 3.70 -7.76
CA ALA A 160 8.05 3.53 -8.05
C ALA A 160 8.91 4.52 -7.25
N THR A 161 8.46 5.77 -7.12
CA THR A 161 9.13 6.77 -6.27
C THR A 161 9.17 6.30 -4.81
N ALA A 162 8.06 5.82 -4.25
CA ALA A 162 8.01 5.33 -2.87
C ALA A 162 8.89 4.09 -2.67
N ALA A 163 8.93 3.18 -3.64
CA ALA A 163 9.81 2.01 -3.61
C ALA A 163 11.29 2.42 -3.56
N ASN A 164 11.72 3.33 -4.45
CA ASN A 164 13.09 3.84 -4.47
C ASN A 164 13.47 4.55 -3.16
N VAL A 165 12.59 5.38 -2.62
CA VAL A 165 12.82 6.08 -1.34
C VAL A 165 12.95 5.07 -0.20
N LEU A 166 12.11 4.03 -0.17
CA LEU A 166 12.13 3.02 0.88
C LEU A 166 13.37 2.11 0.78
N MET A 167 13.79 1.73 -0.43
CA MET A 167 15.06 1.03 -0.64
C MET A 167 16.25 1.85 -0.12
N ASN A 168 16.33 3.13 -0.50
CA ASN A 168 17.39 4.02 -0.02
C ASN A 168 17.42 4.14 1.51
N LYS A 169 16.25 4.09 2.15
CA LYS A 169 16.13 4.12 3.62
C LYS A 169 16.62 2.82 4.25
N ILE A 170 16.20 1.66 3.75
CA ILE A 170 16.61 0.33 4.25
C ILE A 170 18.13 0.14 4.07
N GLU A 171 18.69 0.58 2.96
CA GLU A 171 20.12 0.47 2.65
C GLU A 171 20.98 1.55 3.31
N GLY A 172 20.40 2.44 4.10
CA GLY A 172 21.13 3.50 4.81
C GLY A 172 21.60 4.67 3.95
N ARG A 173 21.20 4.72 2.66
CA ARG A 173 21.51 5.86 1.75
C ARG A 173 20.68 7.08 2.08
N LEU A 174 19.50 6.92 2.69
CA LEU A 174 18.61 7.99 3.15
C LEU A 174 18.44 7.92 4.66
N ARG A 175 18.89 8.95 5.36
CA ARG A 175 18.52 9.16 6.77
C ARG A 175 17.29 10.03 6.83
N SER A 176 16.15 9.45 7.17
CA SER A 176 14.89 10.18 7.28
C SER A 176 14.26 9.95 8.64
N ILE A 177 13.52 10.94 9.10
CA ILE A 177 12.71 10.88 10.31
C ILE A 177 11.25 10.98 9.91
N ASN A 178 10.38 10.20 10.55
CA ASN A 178 8.96 10.31 10.29
C ASN A 178 8.38 11.56 11.00
N PRO A 179 7.22 12.08 10.54
CA PRO A 179 6.65 13.30 11.10
C PRO A 179 6.33 13.23 12.60
N LYS A 180 6.02 12.04 13.12
CA LYS A 180 5.72 11.84 14.54
C LYS A 180 6.99 11.98 15.37
N ASP A 181 8.06 11.31 14.98
CA ASP A 181 9.35 11.36 15.69
C ASP A 181 9.98 12.76 15.55
N PHE A 182 9.81 13.41 14.40
CA PHE A 182 10.23 14.80 14.20
C PHE A 182 9.52 15.76 15.18
N LYS A 183 8.20 15.53 15.43
CA LYS A 183 7.45 16.35 16.38
C LYS A 183 8.00 16.24 17.81
N GLU A 184 8.49 15.08 18.20
CA GLU A 184 9.13 14.90 19.52
C GLU A 184 10.56 15.48 19.53
N LEU A 185 11.35 15.23 18.49
CA LEU A 185 12.69 15.80 18.34
C LEU A 185 12.66 17.34 18.39
N ARG A 186 11.66 17.96 17.76
CA ARG A 186 11.49 19.42 17.76
C ARG A 186 11.40 20.03 19.16
N LYS A 187 11.05 19.28 20.18
CA LYS A 187 10.98 19.74 21.57
C LYS A 187 12.35 19.82 22.24
N SER A 188 13.37 19.06 21.77
CA SER A 188 14.69 19.03 22.38
C SER A 188 15.52 20.29 22.10
N GLY A 189 15.29 20.96 20.97
CA GLY A 189 16.04 22.15 20.57
C GLY A 189 17.49 21.92 20.14
N GLU A 190 17.93 20.65 20.05
CA GLU A 190 19.33 20.26 19.78
C GLU A 190 19.70 20.19 18.28
N TYR A 191 18.93 20.82 17.40
CA TYR A 191 19.17 20.78 15.94
C TYR A 191 18.75 22.07 15.26
N THR A 192 19.28 22.28 14.06
CA THR A 192 18.87 23.37 13.17
C THR A 192 17.97 22.84 12.07
N LEU A 193 16.75 23.36 11.97
CA LEU A 193 15.83 23.05 10.88
C LEU A 193 16.15 23.97 9.69
N VAL A 194 16.54 23.36 8.57
CA VAL A 194 16.79 24.08 7.32
C VAL A 194 15.74 23.66 6.29
N ASP A 195 14.95 24.60 5.80
CA ASP A 195 14.03 24.38 4.68
C ASP A 195 14.79 24.59 3.37
N VAL A 196 14.89 23.52 2.57
CA VAL A 196 15.59 23.53 1.27
C VAL A 196 14.62 23.50 0.08
N ARG A 197 13.32 23.65 0.33
CA ARG A 197 12.31 23.71 -0.72
C ARG A 197 12.31 25.09 -1.37
N THR A 198 12.08 25.14 -2.69
CA THR A 198 11.88 26.36 -3.49
C THR A 198 10.40 26.73 -3.54
#